data_f8205a62333ce0f7d5fbfce3a66aac7b
#
_entry.id   f8205a62333ce0f7d5fbfce3a66aac7b
#
_cell.length_a   1.000
_cell.length_b   1.000
_cell.length_c   1.000
_cell.angle_alpha   90.00
_cell.angle_beta   90.00
_cell.angle_gamma   90.00
#
_symmetry.space_group_name_H-M   'P 1'
#
loop_
_entity.id
_entity.type
_entity.pdbx_description
1 polymer ?
#
loop_
_entity_poly.entity_id
_entity_poly.type
_entity_poly.pdbx_seq_one_letter_code
_entity_poly.pdbx_strand_id
1 'polypeptide(L)'
;TLNPFKHLDLFGSVLLPIILVLSHSPFLLGWAKPVPYNPENLSNKRLGMFAVASAGILANLSIAVIFGIIIRLTSGLSIPIGFYFITSIIVIINLALALFNLVPIPPLDGSKILFSFLPESAYRVMLFLEHYSLIILIIFIVYFSNYLAPILAFLFKVLTGIAFS
;
A
#
# COMPACT_ATOMS: atom_id res chain seq x y z
N THR A 1 6.60 -6.19 -18.48
CA THR A 1 6.12 -5.20 -19.49
C THR A 1 5.39 -4.08 -18.78
N LEU A 2 5.64 -2.83 -19.17
CA LEU A 2 4.93 -1.64 -18.65
C LEU A 2 3.49 -1.50 -19.17
N ASN A 3 3.00 -2.49 -19.90
CA ASN A 3 1.63 -2.49 -20.44
C ASN A 3 0.62 -2.84 -19.31
N PRO A 4 -0.21 -1.89 -18.85
CA PRO A 4 -1.15 -2.10 -17.76
C PRO A 4 -2.20 -3.17 -18.06
N PHE A 5 -2.58 -3.35 -19.33
CA PHE A 5 -3.58 -4.36 -19.72
C PHE A 5 -3.13 -5.80 -19.48
N LYS A 6 -1.83 -6.07 -19.43
CA LYS A 6 -1.30 -7.41 -19.11
C LYS A 6 -1.40 -7.78 -17.62
N HIS A 7 -1.62 -6.77 -16.77
CA HIS A 7 -1.74 -6.92 -15.33
C HIS A 7 -3.19 -6.94 -14.84
N LEU A 8 -4.15 -6.74 -15.75
CA LEU A 8 -5.57 -6.89 -15.42
C LEU A 8 -5.90 -8.38 -15.26
N ASP A 9 -6.44 -8.72 -14.09
CA ASP A 9 -7.12 -9.98 -13.85
C ASP A 9 -8.59 -9.80 -14.23
N LEU A 10 -9.08 -10.58 -15.20
CA LEU A 10 -10.45 -10.43 -15.69
C LEU A 10 -11.48 -10.61 -14.58
N PHE A 11 -11.22 -11.53 -13.66
CA PHE A 11 -12.12 -11.81 -12.54
C PHE A 11 -11.98 -10.76 -11.44
N GLY A 12 -10.76 -10.53 -10.96
CA GLY A 12 -10.50 -9.64 -9.82
C GLY A 12 -10.59 -8.16 -10.16
N SER A 13 -10.16 -7.75 -11.38
CA SER A 13 -10.13 -6.33 -11.74
C SER A 13 -11.39 -5.85 -12.45
N VAL A 14 -12.20 -6.74 -13.04
CA VAL A 14 -13.37 -6.37 -13.85
C VAL A 14 -14.64 -6.99 -13.30
N LEU A 15 -14.72 -8.32 -13.28
CA LEU A 15 -15.97 -9.02 -12.96
C LEU A 15 -16.41 -8.79 -11.52
N LEU A 16 -15.50 -8.93 -10.55
CA LEU A 16 -15.82 -8.76 -9.13
C LEU A 16 -16.28 -7.34 -8.80
N PRO A 17 -15.59 -6.26 -9.21
CA PRO A 17 -16.09 -4.91 -9.02
C PRO A 17 -17.47 -4.67 -9.64
N ILE A 18 -17.73 -5.20 -10.84
CA ILE A 18 -19.04 -5.07 -11.49
C ILE A 18 -20.12 -5.77 -10.66
N ILE A 19 -19.88 -7.00 -10.20
CA ILE A 19 -20.82 -7.74 -9.36
C ILE A 19 -21.10 -6.98 -8.05
N LEU A 20 -20.07 -6.43 -7.40
CA LEU A 20 -20.22 -5.68 -6.17
C LEU A 20 -21.03 -4.39 -6.37
N VAL A 21 -20.80 -3.67 -7.47
CA VAL A 21 -21.61 -2.49 -7.83
C VAL A 21 -23.06 -2.87 -8.12
N LEU A 22 -23.30 -3.92 -8.89
CA LEU A 22 -24.66 -4.39 -9.20
C LEU A 22 -25.42 -4.89 -7.96
N SER A 23 -24.71 -5.49 -7.00
CA SER A 23 -25.28 -5.92 -5.73
C SER A 23 -25.45 -4.81 -4.71
N HIS A 24 -25.16 -3.55 -5.05
CA HIS A 24 -25.21 -2.38 -4.16
C HIS A 24 -24.36 -2.59 -2.88
N SER A 25 -23.25 -3.34 -3.00
CA SER A 25 -22.35 -3.56 -1.89
C SER A 25 -21.70 -2.25 -1.43
N PRO A 26 -21.64 -1.97 -0.13
CA PRO A 26 -20.93 -0.79 0.39
C PRO A 26 -19.41 -0.92 0.23
N PHE A 27 -18.91 -2.10 -0.14
CA PHE A 27 -17.49 -2.37 -0.34
C PHE A 27 -17.20 -2.61 -1.81
N LEU A 28 -16.13 -1.99 -2.31
CA LEU A 28 -15.58 -2.26 -3.62
C LEU A 28 -14.25 -3.00 -3.42
N LEU A 29 -14.17 -4.24 -3.88
CA LEU A 29 -12.98 -5.06 -3.82
C LEU A 29 -12.55 -5.46 -5.23
N GLY A 30 -11.26 -5.56 -5.42
CA GLY A 30 -10.67 -6.04 -6.64
C GLY A 30 -9.19 -6.34 -6.46
N TRP A 31 -8.62 -7.16 -7.34
CA TRP A 31 -7.20 -7.43 -7.36
C TRP A 31 -6.68 -7.43 -8.79
N ALA A 32 -5.42 -7.07 -8.93
CA ALA A 32 -4.68 -7.17 -10.16
C ALA A 32 -3.92 -8.50 -10.23
N LYS A 33 -3.62 -8.95 -11.44
CA LYS A 33 -2.75 -10.11 -11.64
C LYS A 33 -1.36 -9.80 -11.07
N PRO A 34 -0.87 -10.63 -10.12
CA PRO A 34 0.45 -10.40 -9.55
C PRO A 34 1.51 -10.45 -10.65
N VAL A 35 2.43 -9.52 -10.62
CA VAL A 35 3.59 -9.54 -11.52
C VAL A 35 4.51 -10.68 -11.09
N PRO A 36 4.65 -11.75 -11.90
CA PRO A 36 5.59 -12.80 -11.57
C PRO A 36 7.00 -12.22 -11.65
N TYR A 37 7.67 -12.08 -10.53
CA TYR A 37 9.10 -11.90 -10.52
C TYR A 37 9.76 -13.25 -10.20
N ASN A 38 10.82 -13.58 -10.93
CA ASN A 38 11.57 -14.79 -10.63
C ASN A 38 12.72 -14.42 -9.67
N PRO A 39 12.66 -14.87 -8.40
CA PRO A 39 13.73 -14.59 -7.44
C PRO A 39 15.09 -15.16 -7.84
N GLU A 40 15.12 -16.16 -8.73
CA GLU A 40 16.34 -16.78 -9.21
C GLU A 40 17.14 -15.91 -10.18
N ASN A 41 16.45 -14.96 -10.84
CA ASN A 41 17.09 -14.00 -11.75
C ASN A 41 17.78 -12.85 -11.00
N LEU A 42 17.69 -12.80 -9.67
CA LEU A 42 18.34 -11.79 -8.85
C LEU A 42 19.75 -12.25 -8.49
N SER A 43 20.77 -11.47 -8.83
CA SER A 43 22.18 -11.72 -8.49
C SER A 43 22.42 -11.85 -6.98
N ASN A 44 21.59 -11.16 -6.17
CA ASN A 44 21.50 -11.31 -4.72
C ASN A 44 20.02 -11.37 -4.33
N LYS A 45 19.54 -12.56 -3.96
CA LYS A 45 18.12 -12.80 -3.63
C LYS A 45 17.61 -11.88 -2.52
N ARG A 46 18.42 -11.62 -1.47
CA ARG A 46 18.02 -10.78 -0.33
C ARG A 46 17.91 -9.31 -0.73
N LEU A 47 18.93 -8.77 -1.41
CA LEU A 47 18.90 -7.39 -1.89
C LEU A 47 17.81 -7.16 -2.92
N GLY A 48 17.58 -8.12 -3.81
CA GLY A 48 16.51 -8.03 -4.79
C GLY A 48 15.12 -8.05 -4.15
N MET A 49 14.88 -8.92 -3.18
CA MET A 49 13.62 -8.95 -2.43
C MET A 49 13.39 -7.64 -1.67
N PHE A 50 14.41 -7.12 -1.00
CA PHE A 50 14.36 -5.81 -0.34
C PHE A 50 14.03 -4.69 -1.32
N ALA A 51 14.73 -4.63 -2.46
CA ALA A 51 14.55 -3.58 -3.45
C ALA A 51 13.14 -3.59 -4.06
N VAL A 52 12.62 -4.77 -4.43
CA VAL A 52 11.28 -4.91 -4.99
C VAL A 52 10.21 -4.52 -3.97
N ALA A 53 10.31 -5.02 -2.73
CA ALA A 53 9.35 -4.71 -1.67
C ALA A 53 9.38 -3.22 -1.28
N SER A 54 10.58 -2.62 -1.22
CA SER A 54 10.73 -1.20 -0.89
C SER A 54 10.24 -0.29 -2.01
N ALA A 55 10.35 -0.69 -3.27
CA ALA A 55 9.99 0.14 -4.41
C ALA A 55 8.51 0.57 -4.40
N GLY A 56 7.59 -0.35 -4.05
CA GLY A 56 6.16 -0.04 -3.95
C GLY A 56 5.86 0.97 -2.84
N ILE A 57 6.47 0.76 -1.66
CA ILE A 57 6.32 1.66 -0.51
C ILE A 57 6.88 3.05 -0.84
N LEU A 58 8.08 3.11 -1.44
CA LEU A 58 8.71 4.36 -1.82
C LEU A 58 7.94 5.10 -2.92
N ALA A 59 7.36 4.38 -3.88
CA ALA A 59 6.52 4.99 -4.91
C ALA A 59 5.29 5.66 -4.28
N ASN A 60 4.58 4.97 -3.40
CA ASN A 60 3.43 5.53 -2.70
C ASN A 60 3.82 6.74 -1.84
N LEU A 61 4.91 6.65 -1.08
CA LEU A 61 5.41 7.78 -0.30
C LEU A 61 5.78 8.98 -1.18
N SER A 62 6.43 8.73 -2.33
CA SER A 62 6.81 9.78 -3.27
C SER A 62 5.59 10.52 -3.81
N ILE A 63 4.54 9.78 -4.21
CA ILE A 63 3.28 10.37 -4.67
C ILE A 63 2.64 11.19 -3.56
N ALA A 64 2.57 10.66 -2.34
CA ALA A 64 2.00 11.38 -1.20
C ALA A 64 2.76 12.67 -0.90
N VAL A 65 4.09 12.64 -0.94
CA VAL A 65 4.94 13.82 -0.72
C VAL A 65 4.75 14.86 -1.81
N ILE A 66 4.76 14.45 -3.10
CA ILE A 66 4.58 15.37 -4.23
C ILE A 66 3.23 16.10 -4.10
N PHE A 67 2.13 15.35 -3.95
CA PHE A 67 0.80 15.95 -3.84
C PHE A 67 0.60 16.70 -2.52
N GLY A 68 1.22 16.27 -1.42
CA GLY A 68 1.23 17.00 -0.17
C GLY A 68 1.91 18.37 -0.28
N ILE A 69 3.06 18.45 -0.96
CA ILE A 69 3.76 19.69 -1.26
C ILE A 69 2.90 20.59 -2.16
N ILE A 70 2.25 20.03 -3.19
CA ILE A 70 1.34 20.77 -4.06
C ILE A 70 0.23 21.43 -3.24
N ILE A 71 -0.45 20.69 -2.35
CA ILE A 71 -1.48 21.24 -1.46
C ILE A 71 -0.90 22.38 -0.62
N ARG A 72 0.27 22.17 -0.03
CA ARG A 72 0.90 23.15 0.85
C ARG A 72 1.27 24.45 0.14
N LEU A 73 1.81 24.36 -1.08
CA LEU A 73 2.20 25.52 -1.88
C LEU A 73 0.99 26.28 -2.44
N THR A 74 -0.13 25.58 -2.63
CA THR A 74 -1.34 26.18 -3.21
C THR A 74 -2.35 26.65 -2.15
N SER A 75 -2.11 26.40 -0.86
CA SER A 75 -3.06 26.68 0.23
C SER A 75 -3.41 28.17 0.41
N GLY A 76 -2.66 29.09 -0.19
CA GLY A 76 -2.96 30.54 -0.21
C GLY A 76 -3.57 31.05 -1.52
N LEU A 77 -3.82 30.16 -2.49
CA LEU A 77 -4.31 30.53 -3.80
C LEU A 77 -5.82 30.29 -3.92
N SER A 78 -6.51 31.09 -4.76
CA SER A 78 -7.93 30.92 -5.06
C SER A 78 -8.16 29.74 -6.03
N ILE A 79 -7.92 28.53 -5.56
CA ILE A 79 -8.09 27.29 -6.34
C ILE A 79 -9.42 26.63 -5.95
N PRO A 80 -10.17 26.05 -6.91
CA PRO A 80 -11.42 25.37 -6.62
C PRO A 80 -11.29 24.27 -5.56
N ILE A 81 -12.29 24.18 -4.67
CA ILE A 81 -12.28 23.20 -3.57
C ILE A 81 -12.15 21.75 -4.04
N GLY A 82 -12.70 21.44 -5.23
CA GLY A 82 -12.56 20.12 -5.85
C GLY A 82 -11.12 19.69 -6.11
N PHE A 83 -10.23 20.64 -6.38
CA PHE A 83 -8.79 20.34 -6.51
C PHE A 83 -8.22 19.85 -5.18
N TYR A 84 -8.49 20.55 -4.07
CA TYR A 84 -8.01 20.14 -2.75
C TYR A 84 -8.61 18.81 -2.31
N PHE A 85 -9.88 18.57 -2.64
CA PHE A 85 -10.53 17.29 -2.36
C PHE A 85 -9.83 16.11 -3.06
N ILE A 86 -9.62 16.22 -4.38
CA ILE A 86 -8.97 15.15 -5.16
C ILE A 86 -7.52 14.95 -4.72
N THR A 87 -6.75 16.01 -4.57
CA THR A 87 -5.35 15.92 -4.17
C THR A 87 -5.19 15.37 -2.76
N SER A 88 -6.09 15.73 -1.83
CA SER A 88 -6.10 15.16 -0.47
C SER A 88 -6.38 13.66 -0.48
N ILE A 89 -7.34 13.20 -1.29
CA ILE A 89 -7.61 11.76 -1.46
C ILE A 89 -6.36 11.04 -1.98
N ILE A 90 -5.67 11.60 -2.97
CA ILE A 90 -4.42 11.03 -3.49
C ILE A 90 -3.38 10.88 -2.37
N VAL A 91 -3.17 11.94 -1.57
CA VAL A 91 -2.22 11.90 -0.44
C VAL A 91 -2.61 10.83 0.57
N ILE A 92 -3.87 10.80 0.99
CA ILE A 92 -4.38 9.88 2.02
C ILE A 92 -4.24 8.42 1.57
N ILE A 93 -4.69 8.11 0.36
CA ILE A 93 -4.64 6.74 -0.16
C ILE A 93 -3.19 6.27 -0.26
N ASN A 94 -2.30 7.09 -0.79
CA ASN A 94 -0.90 6.71 -0.95
C ASN A 94 -0.17 6.59 0.40
N LEU A 95 -0.45 7.46 1.37
CA LEU A 95 0.04 7.31 2.74
C LEU A 95 -0.48 6.02 3.40
N ALA A 96 -1.78 5.75 3.26
CA ALA A 96 -2.39 4.55 3.81
C ALA A 96 -1.78 3.28 3.21
N LEU A 97 -1.60 3.24 1.88
CA LEU A 97 -0.96 2.12 1.18
C LEU A 97 0.50 1.94 1.62
N ALA A 98 1.25 3.03 1.77
CA ALA A 98 2.63 2.96 2.22
C ALA A 98 2.74 2.44 3.67
N LEU A 99 1.94 2.99 4.59
CA LEU A 99 1.91 2.58 5.99
C LEU A 99 1.47 1.13 6.14
N PHE A 100 0.41 0.72 5.43
CA PHE A 100 -0.10 -0.63 5.48
C PHE A 100 0.93 -1.63 4.95
N ASN A 101 1.55 -1.33 3.79
CA ASN A 101 2.58 -2.19 3.22
C ASN A 101 3.89 -2.20 4.00
N LEU A 102 4.14 -1.25 4.89
CA LEU A 102 5.31 -1.24 5.77
C LEU A 102 5.18 -2.22 6.94
N VAL A 103 3.97 -2.70 7.24
CA VAL A 103 3.71 -3.64 8.32
C VAL A 103 4.42 -4.97 8.03
N PRO A 104 5.21 -5.51 9.00
CA PRO A 104 6.03 -6.71 8.78
C PRO A 104 5.23 -8.01 8.91
N ILE A 105 4.08 -8.08 8.27
CA ILE A 105 3.17 -9.24 8.29
C ILE A 105 2.93 -9.71 6.84
N PRO A 106 3.23 -10.97 6.48
CA PRO A 106 2.85 -11.50 5.17
C PRO A 106 1.31 -11.41 4.97
N PRO A 107 0.83 -11.15 3.76
CA PRO A 107 1.55 -11.06 2.47
C PRO A 107 2.08 -9.65 2.13
N LEU A 108 2.12 -8.70 3.10
CA LEU A 108 2.52 -7.32 2.89
C LEU A 108 4.04 -7.19 2.58
N ASP A 109 4.42 -6.12 1.87
CA ASP A 109 5.81 -5.91 1.45
C ASP A 109 6.77 -5.72 2.64
N GLY A 110 6.30 -5.16 3.75
CA GLY A 110 7.07 -5.04 5.00
C GLY A 110 7.61 -6.35 5.54
N SER A 111 6.89 -7.47 5.34
CA SER A 111 7.40 -8.79 5.70
C SER A 111 8.59 -9.21 4.84
N LYS A 112 8.58 -8.91 3.54
CA LYS A 112 9.69 -9.20 2.63
C LYS A 112 10.92 -8.36 2.98
N ILE A 113 10.70 -7.09 3.38
CA ILE A 113 11.76 -6.22 3.91
C ILE A 113 12.36 -6.85 5.16
N LEU A 114 11.52 -7.22 6.15
CA LEU A 114 11.98 -7.88 7.37
C LEU A 114 12.76 -9.16 7.05
N PHE A 115 12.22 -10.02 6.19
CA PHE A 115 12.82 -11.30 5.84
C PHE A 115 14.17 -11.15 5.13
N SER A 116 14.39 -10.06 4.40
CA SER A 116 15.68 -9.78 3.76
C SER A 116 16.83 -9.58 4.75
N PHE A 117 16.54 -9.16 5.97
CA PHE A 117 17.52 -8.96 7.05
C PHE A 117 17.66 -10.14 7.99
N LEU A 118 16.71 -11.08 7.99
CA LEU A 118 16.73 -12.21 8.91
C LEU A 118 17.78 -13.26 8.50
N PRO A 119 18.47 -13.87 9.49
CA PRO A 119 19.39 -14.97 9.24
C PRO A 119 18.62 -16.24 8.82
N GLU A 120 19.31 -17.19 8.20
CA GLU A 120 18.72 -18.47 7.78
C GLU A 120 18.13 -19.29 8.94
N SER A 121 18.66 -19.12 10.15
CA SER A 121 18.11 -19.74 11.37
C SER A 121 16.67 -19.31 11.65
N ALA A 122 16.22 -18.14 11.18
CA ALA A 122 14.85 -17.65 11.32
C ALA A 122 13.87 -18.23 10.29
N TYR A 123 14.32 -19.12 9.39
CA TYR A 123 13.49 -19.68 8.32
C TYR A 123 12.18 -20.32 8.82
N ARG A 124 12.22 -21.00 9.97
CA ARG A 124 11.00 -21.60 10.56
C ARG A 124 9.99 -20.54 10.97
N VAL A 125 10.44 -19.39 11.48
CA VAL A 125 9.57 -18.26 11.85
C VAL A 125 8.96 -17.65 10.58
N MET A 126 9.74 -17.51 9.53
CA MET A 126 9.25 -17.00 8.24
C MET A 126 8.13 -17.91 7.68
N LEU A 127 8.36 -19.22 7.65
CA LEU A 127 7.35 -20.20 7.20
C LEU A 127 6.08 -20.17 8.07
N PHE A 128 6.23 -20.03 9.38
CA PHE A 128 5.09 -19.90 10.28
C PHE A 128 4.28 -18.63 9.97
N LEU A 129 4.93 -17.50 9.82
CA LEU A 129 4.27 -16.23 9.48
C LEU A 129 3.59 -16.28 8.12
N GLU A 130 4.21 -16.90 7.11
CA GLU A 130 3.60 -17.10 5.79
C GLU A 130 2.38 -18.03 5.85
N HIS A 131 2.49 -19.13 6.57
CA HIS A 131 1.40 -20.10 6.71
C HIS A 131 0.16 -19.50 7.38
N TYR A 132 0.35 -18.72 8.43
CA TYR A 132 -0.73 -18.07 9.17
C TYR A 132 -1.00 -16.63 8.76
N SER A 133 -0.45 -16.19 7.63
CA SER A 133 -0.46 -14.80 7.17
C SER A 133 -1.85 -14.16 7.17
N LEU A 134 -2.86 -14.83 6.63
CA LEU A 134 -4.23 -14.30 6.57
C LEU A 134 -4.84 -14.12 7.97
N ILE A 135 -4.64 -15.05 8.86
CA ILE A 135 -5.18 -14.98 10.23
C ILE A 135 -4.50 -13.82 10.97
N ILE A 136 -3.16 -13.74 10.89
CA ILE A 136 -2.38 -12.68 11.53
C ILE A 136 -2.77 -11.32 10.97
N LEU A 137 -2.97 -11.21 9.66
CA LEU A 137 -3.38 -9.98 8.99
C LEU A 137 -4.78 -9.53 9.44
N ILE A 138 -5.75 -10.46 9.55
CA ILE A 138 -7.10 -10.14 10.03
C ILE A 138 -7.04 -9.66 11.48
N ILE A 139 -6.30 -10.34 12.35
CA ILE A 139 -6.10 -9.93 13.74
C ILE A 139 -5.47 -8.53 13.78
N PHE A 140 -4.44 -8.29 12.97
CA PHE A 140 -3.81 -6.98 12.87
C PHE A 140 -4.81 -5.90 12.46
N ILE A 141 -5.60 -6.12 11.41
CA ILE A 141 -6.60 -5.15 10.95
C ILE A 141 -7.61 -4.84 12.05
N VAL A 142 -8.15 -5.86 12.72
CA VAL A 142 -9.18 -5.68 13.77
C VAL A 142 -8.65 -4.88 14.96
N TYR A 143 -7.43 -5.17 15.42
CA TYR A 143 -6.91 -4.56 16.65
C TYR A 143 -6.11 -3.27 16.40
N PHE A 144 -5.44 -3.15 15.24
CA PHE A 144 -4.51 -2.05 14.98
C PHE A 144 -5.02 -0.99 14.02
N SER A 145 -6.17 -1.21 13.34
CA SER A 145 -6.75 -0.20 12.44
C SER A 145 -6.99 1.15 13.14
N ASN A 146 -7.43 1.12 14.40
CA ASN A 146 -7.68 2.32 15.19
C ASN A 146 -6.41 3.15 15.48
N TYR A 147 -5.24 2.52 15.46
CA TYR A 147 -3.95 3.20 15.65
C TYR A 147 -3.39 3.76 14.34
N LEU A 148 -3.78 3.19 13.20
CA LEU A 148 -3.33 3.67 11.89
C LEU A 148 -3.96 5.02 11.54
N ALA A 149 -5.23 5.23 11.89
CA ALA A 149 -5.95 6.47 11.58
C ALA A 149 -5.26 7.73 12.16
N PRO A 150 -4.89 7.80 13.45
CA PRO A 150 -4.19 8.97 13.99
C PRO A 150 -2.79 9.16 13.39
N ILE A 151 -2.07 8.08 13.06
CA ILE A 151 -0.77 8.17 12.39
C ILE A 151 -0.94 8.77 11.00
N LEU A 152 -1.94 8.29 10.25
CA LEU A 152 -2.27 8.80 8.93
C LEU A 152 -2.65 10.28 8.96
N ALA A 153 -3.50 10.68 9.93
CA ALA A 153 -3.91 12.07 10.13
C ALA A 153 -2.71 12.98 10.47
N PHE A 154 -1.82 12.51 11.33
CA PHE A 154 -0.58 13.22 11.68
C PHE A 154 0.31 13.42 10.44
N LEU A 155 0.60 12.35 9.69
CA LEU A 155 1.43 12.43 8.50
C LEU A 155 0.81 13.30 7.41
N PHE A 156 -0.50 13.19 7.22
CA PHE A 156 -1.23 14.06 6.30
C PHE A 156 -1.05 15.54 6.66
N LYS A 157 -1.26 15.88 7.94
CA LYS A 157 -1.05 17.25 8.44
C LYS A 157 0.39 17.73 8.25
N VAL A 158 1.37 16.88 8.51
CA VAL A 158 2.80 17.23 8.32
C VAL A 158 3.10 17.54 6.85
N LEU A 159 2.57 16.75 5.91
CA LEU A 159 2.81 16.94 4.50
C LEU A 159 2.05 18.13 3.92
N THR A 160 0.77 18.23 4.21
CA THR A 160 -0.12 19.21 3.58
C THR A 160 -0.20 20.55 4.32
N GLY A 161 0.11 20.57 5.62
CA GLY A 161 -0.14 21.72 6.49
C GLY A 161 -1.60 21.90 6.93
N ILE A 162 -2.52 21.05 6.45
CA ILE A 162 -3.97 21.12 6.72
C ILE A 162 -4.34 20.01 7.68
N ALA A 163 -5.21 20.32 8.66
CA ALA A 163 -5.73 19.29 9.56
C ALA A 163 -6.65 18.32 8.79
N PHE A 164 -6.52 17.04 9.08
CA PHE A 164 -7.45 16.04 8.59
C PHE A 164 -8.72 16.14 9.44
N SER A 165 -9.80 16.59 8.85
CA SER A 165 -11.15 16.72 9.47
C SER A 165 -12.08 15.64 8.93
#